data_dac3ed423ed8b376764f60898a82b4f7
#
_entry.id   dac3ed423ed8b376764f60898a82b4f7
#
_cell.length_a   1.000
_cell.length_b   1.000
_cell.length_c   1.000
_cell.angle_alpha   90.00
_cell.angle_beta   90.00
_cell.angle_gamma   90.00
#
_symmetry.space_group_name_H-M   'P 1'
#
loop_
_entity.id
_entity.type
_entity.pdbx_description
1 polymer ?
#
loop_
_entity_poly.entity_id
_entity_poly.type
_entity_poly.pdbx_seq_one_letter_code
_entity_poly.pdbx_strand_id
1 'polypeptide(L)'
;MAGWKSSLARVLREHNGIKSTDGTIASFETQEKRSSVLFQAFTDLRGLGYRLEDVSQLKGRHIEALTRRWLEKELAPSTLQNNLSILRTFAGWIGKDGMVEHADRYFPQGEAARSSINTEDRSWEARGVDPEQKIAELRQLDERVAIQVELQARFGLRVKESVMLRPHLADKGAYLAVSIGTKGGRDRTVPIDTPEKRELIERAKLLAASKTASTSAPDKSLAQALGHYRRVVAKAGLTKAQLGVTSHGLRHAYASARYQHYAGAASPVR
;
A
#
# COMPACT_ATOMS: atom_id res chain seq x y z
N MET A 1 34.04 -0.32 -17.50
CA MET A 1 33.77 -0.99 -16.20
C MET A 1 32.32 -0.78 -15.82
N ALA A 2 31.61 -1.85 -15.49
CA ALA A 2 30.21 -1.74 -15.05
C ALA A 2 30.20 -1.08 -13.66
N GLY A 3 29.73 0.15 -13.55
CA GLY A 3 29.68 0.87 -12.28
C GLY A 3 28.61 0.29 -11.32
N TRP A 4 28.53 0.84 -10.11
CA TRP A 4 27.62 0.36 -9.04
C TRP A 4 26.18 0.12 -9.49
N LYS A 5 25.65 0.89 -10.45
CA LYS A 5 24.27 0.70 -10.97
C LYS A 5 24.10 -0.66 -11.63
N SER A 6 25.08 -1.08 -12.43
CA SER A 6 25.05 -2.39 -13.09
C SER A 6 25.22 -3.53 -12.06
N SER A 7 26.11 -3.32 -11.06
CA SER A 7 26.29 -4.28 -9.97
C SER A 7 25.00 -4.42 -9.14
N LEU A 8 24.33 -3.31 -8.78
CA LEU A 8 23.05 -3.34 -8.09
C LEU A 8 21.95 -4.03 -8.90
N ALA A 9 21.86 -3.69 -10.19
CA ALA A 9 20.86 -4.31 -11.08
C ALA A 9 21.05 -5.83 -11.19
N ARG A 10 22.29 -6.32 -11.19
CA ARG A 10 22.59 -7.75 -11.17
C ARG A 10 22.10 -8.42 -9.90
N VAL A 11 22.46 -7.90 -8.72
CA VAL A 11 22.03 -8.44 -7.42
C VAL A 11 20.50 -8.42 -7.29
N LEU A 12 19.84 -7.35 -7.72
CA LEU A 12 18.38 -7.27 -7.73
C LEU A 12 17.75 -8.34 -8.63
N ARG A 13 18.30 -8.59 -9.80
CA ARG A 13 17.81 -9.63 -10.71
C ARG A 13 17.92 -11.02 -10.10
N GLU A 14 19.00 -11.30 -9.40
CA GLU A 14 19.28 -12.59 -8.79
C GLU A 14 18.40 -12.85 -7.54
N HIS A 15 18.12 -11.84 -6.72
CA HIS A 15 17.57 -12.05 -5.38
C HIS A 15 16.21 -11.39 -5.12
N ASN A 16 15.84 -10.32 -5.84
CA ASN A 16 14.68 -9.49 -5.48
C ASN A 16 13.32 -10.20 -5.67
N GLY A 17 13.29 -11.26 -6.48
CA GLY A 17 12.07 -12.05 -6.75
C GLY A 17 11.55 -12.85 -5.56
N ILE A 18 12.35 -13.02 -4.50
CA ILE A 18 12.04 -13.90 -3.37
C ILE A 18 11.91 -13.08 -2.08
N LYS A 19 10.97 -13.46 -1.20
CA LYS A 19 10.87 -12.90 0.15
C LYS A 19 11.94 -13.52 1.05
N SER A 20 12.60 -12.67 1.81
CA SER A 20 13.62 -13.11 2.79
C SER A 20 13.03 -13.80 4.03
N THR A 21 11.71 -13.69 4.27
CA THR A 21 11.06 -14.22 5.47
C THR A 21 10.63 -15.68 5.34
N ASP A 22 10.18 -16.10 4.17
CA ASP A 22 9.54 -17.40 3.95
C ASP A 22 9.92 -18.07 2.62
N GLY A 23 10.83 -17.47 1.85
CA GLY A 23 11.27 -17.99 0.55
C GLY A 23 10.21 -17.95 -0.55
N THR A 24 9.03 -17.40 -0.30
CA THR A 24 7.98 -17.29 -1.32
C THR A 24 8.23 -16.13 -2.28
N ILE A 25 7.50 -16.11 -3.39
CA ILE A 25 7.62 -15.06 -4.41
C ILE A 25 7.25 -13.70 -3.80
N ALA A 26 8.13 -12.73 -3.96
CA ALA A 26 7.86 -11.35 -3.57
C ALA A 26 6.90 -10.69 -4.58
N SER A 27 5.91 -9.91 -4.08
CA SER A 27 5.00 -9.15 -4.94
C SER A 27 5.78 -8.13 -5.77
N PHE A 28 5.23 -7.76 -6.92
CA PHE A 28 5.82 -6.73 -7.79
C PHE A 28 6.05 -5.42 -7.01
N GLU A 29 5.09 -4.99 -6.19
CA GLU A 29 5.22 -3.78 -5.36
C GLU A 29 6.37 -3.88 -4.35
N THR A 30 6.60 -5.09 -3.79
CA THR A 30 7.74 -5.34 -2.88
C THR A 30 9.06 -5.22 -3.63
N GLN A 31 9.14 -5.82 -4.82
CA GLN A 31 10.34 -5.79 -5.66
C GLN A 31 10.66 -4.35 -6.12
N GLU A 32 9.65 -3.61 -6.57
CA GLU A 32 9.78 -2.21 -6.98
C GLU A 32 10.23 -1.32 -5.82
N LYS A 33 9.61 -1.49 -4.62
CA LYS A 33 9.98 -0.73 -3.43
C LYS A 33 11.42 -1.00 -3.01
N ARG A 34 11.86 -2.27 -2.99
CA ARG A 34 13.26 -2.62 -2.69
C ARG A 34 14.22 -1.98 -3.68
N SER A 35 13.92 -2.10 -4.97
CA SER A 35 14.74 -1.49 -6.03
C SER A 35 14.85 0.02 -5.87
N SER A 36 13.73 0.72 -5.70
CA SER A 36 13.69 2.17 -5.53
C SER A 36 14.52 2.62 -4.32
N VAL A 37 14.35 1.98 -3.17
CA VAL A 37 15.09 2.33 -1.94
C VAL A 37 16.58 2.08 -2.11
N LEU A 38 16.97 0.96 -2.71
CA LEU A 38 18.39 0.63 -2.89
C LEU A 38 19.07 1.56 -3.90
N PHE A 39 18.45 1.86 -5.05
CA PHE A 39 18.99 2.83 -5.99
C PHE A 39 19.14 4.22 -5.35
N GLN A 40 18.15 4.65 -4.54
CA GLN A 40 18.21 5.92 -3.82
C GLN A 40 19.35 5.93 -2.78
N ALA A 41 19.50 4.83 -2.00
CA ALA A 41 20.55 4.71 -1.00
C ALA A 41 21.97 4.82 -1.61
N PHE A 42 22.22 4.11 -2.69
CA PHE A 42 23.53 4.23 -3.40
C PHE A 42 23.72 5.60 -4.07
N THR A 43 22.67 6.24 -4.51
CA THR A 43 22.72 7.62 -5.02
C THR A 43 23.06 8.59 -3.88
N ASP A 44 22.41 8.46 -2.72
CA ASP A 44 22.69 9.27 -1.54
C ASP A 44 24.14 9.08 -1.06
N LEU A 45 24.64 7.82 -1.01
CA LEU A 45 26.04 7.54 -0.67
C LEU A 45 27.02 8.25 -1.61
N ARG A 46 26.75 8.21 -2.91
CA ARG A 46 27.59 8.90 -3.88
C ARG A 46 27.57 10.41 -3.67
N GLY A 47 26.41 10.99 -3.36
CA GLY A 47 26.26 12.41 -3.01
C GLY A 47 27.02 12.79 -1.72
N LEU A 48 27.17 11.83 -0.79
CA LEU A 48 27.98 11.98 0.43
C LEU A 48 29.49 11.73 0.22
N GLY A 49 29.95 11.53 -1.03
CA GLY A 49 31.35 11.34 -1.37
C GLY A 49 31.83 9.87 -1.36
N TYR A 50 30.98 8.90 -1.03
CA TYR A 50 31.34 7.49 -1.09
C TYR A 50 31.26 6.94 -2.51
N ARG A 51 32.41 6.76 -3.16
CA ARG A 51 32.52 6.26 -4.53
C ARG A 51 32.64 4.73 -4.53
N LEU A 52 31.52 4.05 -4.33
CA LEU A 52 31.45 2.59 -4.43
C LEU A 52 31.34 2.21 -5.93
N GLU A 53 32.28 1.43 -6.43
CA GLU A 53 32.24 0.91 -7.82
C GLU A 53 31.42 -0.38 -7.92
N ASP A 54 31.37 -1.16 -6.83
CA ASP A 54 30.55 -2.38 -6.69
C ASP A 54 29.77 -2.35 -5.38
N VAL A 55 28.54 -2.88 -5.41
CA VAL A 55 27.65 -2.88 -4.24
C VAL A 55 28.15 -3.77 -3.12
N SER A 56 28.99 -4.76 -3.39
CA SER A 56 29.67 -5.57 -2.39
C SER A 56 30.63 -4.79 -1.50
N GLN A 57 31.03 -3.58 -1.91
CA GLN A 57 31.85 -2.66 -1.10
C GLN A 57 31.07 -1.95 0.00
N LEU A 58 29.75 -2.14 0.11
CA LEU A 58 28.94 -1.61 1.21
C LEU A 58 29.48 -2.10 2.57
N LYS A 59 29.60 -1.19 3.54
CA LYS A 59 30.14 -1.44 4.89
C LYS A 59 29.28 -0.72 5.94
N GLY A 60 29.41 -1.06 7.22
CA GLY A 60 28.67 -0.47 8.34
C GLY A 60 28.70 1.06 8.35
N ARG A 61 29.87 1.68 8.08
CA ARG A 61 30.03 3.15 7.98
C ARG A 61 29.11 3.80 6.92
N HIS A 62 28.77 3.05 5.87
CA HIS A 62 27.85 3.54 4.83
C HIS A 62 26.41 3.49 5.31
N ILE A 63 26.05 2.50 6.14
CA ILE A 63 24.73 2.43 6.79
C ILE A 63 24.56 3.59 7.74
N GLU A 64 25.59 3.90 8.57
CA GLU A 64 25.60 5.05 9.49
C GLU A 64 25.47 6.39 8.72
N ALA A 65 26.14 6.53 7.60
CA ALA A 65 26.02 7.73 6.77
C ALA A 65 24.61 7.89 6.17
N LEU A 66 24.00 6.79 5.70
CA LEU A 66 22.64 6.80 5.19
C LEU A 66 21.60 7.12 6.27
N THR A 67 21.72 6.51 7.46
CA THR A 67 20.78 6.74 8.56
C THR A 67 20.83 8.18 9.04
N ARG A 68 22.04 8.77 9.15
CA ARG A 68 22.21 10.19 9.45
C ARG A 68 21.56 11.07 8.39
N ARG A 69 21.79 10.77 7.11
CA ARG A 69 21.17 11.49 5.98
C ARG A 69 19.64 11.39 6.00
N TRP A 70 19.07 10.28 6.44
CA TRP A 70 17.63 10.11 6.54
C TRP A 70 17.03 10.90 7.69
N LEU A 71 17.75 11.07 8.81
CA LEU A 71 17.38 11.97 9.89
C LEU A 71 17.39 13.43 9.44
N GLU A 72 18.46 13.87 8.75
CA GLU A 72 18.55 15.22 8.16
C GLU A 72 17.39 15.52 7.18
N LYS A 73 16.87 14.50 6.50
CA LYS A 73 15.69 14.59 5.62
C LYS A 73 14.36 14.47 6.37
N GLU A 74 14.38 14.36 7.67
CA GLU A 74 13.18 14.20 8.53
C GLU A 74 12.23 13.10 8.05
N LEU A 75 12.78 11.95 7.63
CA LEU A 75 11.96 10.84 7.16
C LEU A 75 11.11 10.28 8.30
N ALA A 76 9.85 9.98 8.01
CA ALA A 76 8.93 9.39 8.98
C ALA A 76 9.49 8.08 9.58
N PRO A 77 9.24 7.78 10.89
CA PRO A 77 9.75 6.59 11.58
C PRO A 77 9.49 5.28 10.83
N SER A 78 8.30 5.13 10.24
CA SER A 78 7.95 3.96 9.44
C SER A 78 8.79 3.83 8.16
N THR A 79 9.24 4.95 7.58
CA THR A 79 10.12 4.98 6.41
C THR A 79 11.54 4.60 6.82
N LEU A 80 12.04 5.12 7.93
CA LEU A 80 13.35 4.78 8.49
C LEU A 80 13.47 3.27 8.72
N GLN A 81 12.53 2.68 9.46
CA GLN A 81 12.51 1.24 9.73
C GLN A 81 12.38 0.40 8.46
N ASN A 82 11.53 0.82 7.51
CA ASN A 82 11.35 0.10 6.26
C ASN A 82 12.63 0.12 5.40
N ASN A 83 13.30 1.27 5.33
CA ASN A 83 14.56 1.41 4.59
C ASN A 83 15.67 0.55 5.23
N LEU A 84 15.79 0.55 6.57
CA LEU A 84 16.72 -0.35 7.27
C LEU A 84 16.42 -1.83 7.02
N SER A 85 15.14 -2.21 7.03
CA SER A 85 14.73 -3.59 6.71
C SER A 85 15.14 -4.00 5.29
N ILE A 86 15.01 -3.10 4.33
CA ILE A 86 15.44 -3.34 2.94
C ILE A 86 16.97 -3.44 2.86
N LEU A 87 17.71 -2.57 3.55
CA LEU A 87 19.18 -2.66 3.60
C LEU A 87 19.66 -3.94 4.26
N ARG A 88 18.96 -4.41 5.31
CA ARG A 88 19.27 -5.71 5.99
C ARG A 88 19.06 -6.88 5.03
N THR A 89 17.94 -6.89 4.32
CA THR A 89 17.69 -7.89 3.28
C THR A 89 18.77 -7.87 2.20
N PHE A 90 19.16 -6.67 1.76
CA PHE A 90 20.19 -6.50 0.75
C PHE A 90 21.59 -6.92 1.25
N ALA A 91 21.91 -6.65 2.51
CA ALA A 91 23.16 -7.10 3.13
C ALA A 91 23.29 -8.62 3.09
N GLY A 92 22.21 -9.35 3.37
CA GLY A 92 22.16 -10.80 3.20
C GLY A 92 22.44 -11.25 1.76
N TRP A 93 21.85 -10.55 0.75
CA TRP A 93 22.08 -10.89 -0.66
C TRP A 93 23.54 -10.76 -1.11
N ILE A 94 24.31 -9.90 -0.47
CA ILE A 94 25.73 -9.69 -0.77
C ILE A 94 26.67 -10.40 0.26
N GLY A 95 26.12 -11.37 1.03
CA GLY A 95 26.89 -12.18 1.98
C GLY A 95 27.39 -11.41 3.20
N LYS A 96 26.65 -10.37 3.64
CA LYS A 96 27.01 -9.52 4.80
C LYS A 96 25.90 -9.51 5.86
N ASP A 97 25.42 -10.70 6.20
CA ASP A 97 24.44 -10.85 7.25
C ASP A 97 24.94 -10.22 8.57
N GLY A 98 24.02 -9.61 9.32
CA GLY A 98 24.35 -8.91 10.57
C GLY A 98 24.95 -7.51 10.41
N MET A 99 25.36 -7.08 9.21
CA MET A 99 25.95 -5.74 9.00
C MET A 99 24.97 -4.59 9.31
N VAL A 100 23.68 -4.80 9.12
CA VAL A 100 22.64 -3.82 9.41
C VAL A 100 21.93 -4.21 10.71
N GLU A 101 22.26 -3.49 11.77
CA GLU A 101 21.74 -3.71 13.11
C GLU A 101 20.30 -3.20 13.30
N HIS A 102 19.75 -3.30 14.52
CA HIS A 102 18.44 -2.76 14.87
C HIS A 102 18.39 -1.23 14.77
N ALA A 103 17.20 -0.68 14.65
CA ALA A 103 16.99 0.76 14.48
C ALA A 103 17.59 1.58 15.63
N ASP A 104 17.50 1.08 16.85
CA ASP A 104 18.00 1.75 18.07
C ASP A 104 19.51 2.01 18.04
N ARG A 105 20.26 1.26 17.20
CA ARG A 105 21.72 1.48 17.00
C ARG A 105 21.98 2.76 16.20
N TYR A 106 21.05 3.17 15.33
CA TYR A 106 21.27 4.23 14.37
C TYR A 106 20.47 5.50 14.67
N PHE A 107 19.36 5.37 15.40
CA PHE A 107 18.44 6.49 15.66
C PHE A 107 18.34 6.75 17.16
N PRO A 108 18.26 8.04 17.57
CA PRO A 108 17.98 8.41 18.95
C PRO A 108 16.70 7.74 19.46
N GLN A 109 16.63 7.55 20.77
CA GLN A 109 15.51 6.86 21.41
C GLN A 109 14.18 7.54 21.07
N GLY A 110 13.27 6.80 20.45
CA GLY A 110 11.95 7.27 20.06
C GLY A 110 11.83 7.74 18.61
N GLU A 111 12.89 8.20 17.94
CA GLU A 111 12.80 8.74 16.57
C GLU A 111 12.42 7.71 15.51
N ALA A 112 12.79 6.47 15.70
CA ALA A 112 12.35 5.36 14.85
C ALA A 112 11.21 4.54 15.47
N ALA A 113 10.63 4.99 16.60
CA ALA A 113 9.56 4.26 17.27
C ALA A 113 8.31 4.21 16.39
N ARG A 114 7.79 3.00 16.20
CA ARG A 114 6.58 2.75 15.43
C ARG A 114 5.55 2.06 16.29
N SER A 115 4.41 2.71 16.50
CA SER A 115 3.24 2.02 17.04
C SER A 115 2.68 1.05 15.99
N SER A 116 2.47 -0.20 16.39
CA SER A 116 1.73 -1.19 15.59
C SER A 116 0.22 -1.02 15.72
N ILE A 117 -0.24 -0.25 16.71
CA ILE A 117 -1.63 0.00 17.01
C ILE A 117 -1.97 1.40 16.53
N ASN A 118 -2.99 1.51 15.68
CA ASN A 118 -3.55 2.81 15.31
C ASN A 118 -4.65 3.16 16.31
N THR A 119 -4.46 4.26 17.02
CA THR A 119 -5.42 4.78 18.00
C THR A 119 -6.24 5.96 17.48
N GLU A 120 -5.88 6.49 16.30
CA GLU A 120 -6.53 7.64 15.66
C GLU A 120 -7.63 7.17 14.72
N ASP A 121 -8.82 7.73 14.83
CA ASP A 121 -9.86 7.54 13.82
C ASP A 121 -9.47 8.29 12.54
N ARG A 122 -9.31 7.53 11.46
CA ARG A 122 -8.94 8.02 10.12
C ARG A 122 -10.09 7.88 9.13
N SER A 123 -11.32 7.68 9.63
CA SER A 123 -12.51 7.71 8.80
C SER A 123 -12.67 9.07 8.12
N TRP A 124 -13.46 9.11 7.07
CA TRP A 124 -13.79 10.39 6.42
C TRP A 124 -14.66 11.24 7.33
N GLU A 125 -15.57 10.62 8.05
CA GLU A 125 -16.48 11.26 9.01
C GLU A 125 -15.71 11.95 10.14
N ALA A 126 -14.65 11.32 10.66
CA ALA A 126 -13.78 11.93 11.68
C ALA A 126 -13.02 13.16 11.15
N ARG A 127 -12.95 13.34 9.83
CA ARG A 127 -12.37 14.52 9.16
C ARG A 127 -13.44 15.48 8.64
N GLY A 128 -14.72 15.32 9.04
CA GLY A 128 -15.82 16.16 8.61
C GLY A 128 -16.23 15.97 7.15
N VAL A 129 -15.87 14.84 6.53
CA VAL A 129 -16.19 14.52 5.14
C VAL A 129 -17.29 13.47 5.12
N ASP A 130 -18.43 13.80 4.51
CA ASP A 130 -19.53 12.87 4.29
C ASP A 130 -19.23 11.95 3.11
N PRO A 131 -19.11 10.62 3.33
CA PRO A 131 -18.81 9.67 2.26
C PRO A 131 -19.90 9.59 1.20
N GLU A 132 -21.19 9.70 1.59
CA GLU A 132 -22.32 9.57 0.66
C GLU A 132 -22.37 10.76 -0.31
N GLN A 133 -22.19 11.97 0.24
CA GLN A 133 -22.12 13.17 -0.56
C GLN A 133 -20.96 13.09 -1.57
N LYS A 134 -19.78 12.66 -1.10
CA LYS A 134 -18.58 12.56 -1.95
C LYS A 134 -18.68 11.45 -2.99
N ILE A 135 -19.34 10.34 -2.69
CA ILE A 135 -19.63 9.31 -3.69
C ILE A 135 -20.59 9.84 -4.76
N ALA A 136 -21.60 10.63 -4.36
CA ALA A 136 -22.51 11.28 -5.32
C ALA A 136 -21.77 12.28 -6.24
N GLU A 137 -20.87 13.09 -5.70
CA GLU A 137 -20.00 13.99 -6.49
C GLU A 137 -19.10 13.20 -7.45
N LEU A 138 -18.48 12.13 -6.98
CA LEU A 138 -17.65 11.24 -7.83
C LEU A 138 -18.45 10.62 -8.96
N ARG A 139 -19.71 10.27 -8.73
CA ARG A 139 -20.60 9.69 -9.73
C ARG A 139 -20.84 10.62 -10.91
N GLN A 140 -20.85 11.94 -10.67
CA GLN A 140 -20.93 12.95 -11.73
C GLN A 140 -19.62 13.09 -12.52
N LEU A 141 -18.49 12.73 -11.91
CA LEU A 141 -17.17 12.78 -12.55
C LEU A 141 -16.83 11.49 -13.30
N ASP A 142 -17.10 10.35 -12.67
CA ASP A 142 -16.78 9.03 -13.20
C ASP A 142 -17.53 7.94 -12.39
N GLU A 143 -18.58 7.38 -12.96
CA GLU A 143 -19.42 6.34 -12.34
C GLU A 143 -18.61 5.11 -11.93
N ARG A 144 -17.61 4.75 -12.72
CA ARG A 144 -16.75 3.60 -12.45
C ARG A 144 -15.92 3.79 -11.19
N VAL A 145 -15.32 4.97 -11.04
CA VAL A 145 -14.55 5.31 -9.84
C VAL A 145 -15.48 5.49 -8.63
N ALA A 146 -16.67 6.05 -8.81
CA ALA A 146 -17.68 6.13 -7.74
C ALA A 146 -18.05 4.76 -7.20
N ILE A 147 -18.35 3.78 -8.04
CA ILE A 147 -18.61 2.38 -7.64
C ILE A 147 -17.40 1.78 -6.91
N GLN A 148 -16.18 2.02 -7.38
CA GLN A 148 -14.97 1.52 -6.72
C GLN A 148 -14.78 2.12 -5.33
N VAL A 149 -15.10 3.40 -5.12
CA VAL A 149 -15.06 4.07 -3.81
C VAL A 149 -16.19 3.55 -2.92
N GLU A 150 -17.39 3.39 -3.44
CA GLU A 150 -18.54 2.85 -2.71
C GLU A 150 -18.31 1.40 -2.25
N LEU A 151 -17.65 0.57 -3.08
CA LEU A 151 -17.19 -0.77 -2.69
C LEU A 151 -16.21 -0.73 -1.51
N GLN A 152 -15.36 0.29 -1.44
CA GLN A 152 -14.46 0.47 -0.30
C GLN A 152 -15.23 0.87 0.96
N ALA A 153 -16.23 1.76 0.85
CA ALA A 153 -17.06 2.17 1.96
C ALA A 153 -17.94 1.02 2.49
N ARG A 154 -18.68 0.34 1.61
CA ARG A 154 -19.69 -0.66 2.00
C ARG A 154 -19.12 -2.04 2.31
N PHE A 155 -17.96 -2.43 1.74
CA PHE A 155 -17.35 -3.76 1.91
C PHE A 155 -15.95 -3.70 2.51
N GLY A 156 -15.43 -2.52 2.86
CA GLY A 156 -14.09 -2.35 3.38
C GLY A 156 -12.99 -2.82 2.43
N LEU A 157 -13.21 -2.75 1.11
CA LEU A 157 -12.21 -3.15 0.14
C LEU A 157 -11.00 -2.20 0.12
N ARG A 158 -9.83 -2.72 -0.20
CA ARG A 158 -8.70 -1.87 -0.57
C ARG A 158 -8.89 -1.32 -1.98
N VAL A 159 -8.23 -0.22 -2.32
CA VAL A 159 -8.29 0.38 -3.68
C VAL A 159 -8.00 -0.67 -4.75
N LYS A 160 -6.92 -1.44 -4.61
CA LYS A 160 -6.57 -2.47 -5.60
C LYS A 160 -7.63 -3.57 -5.69
N GLU A 161 -8.20 -3.97 -4.56
CA GLU A 161 -9.28 -4.95 -4.50
C GLU A 161 -10.55 -4.44 -5.19
N SER A 162 -10.95 -3.17 -4.95
CA SER A 162 -12.13 -2.58 -5.58
C SER A 162 -11.97 -2.41 -7.09
N VAL A 163 -10.78 -2.02 -7.56
CA VAL A 163 -10.46 -1.88 -9.00
C VAL A 163 -10.40 -3.23 -9.72
N MET A 164 -9.89 -4.26 -9.05
CA MET A 164 -9.73 -5.60 -9.61
C MET A 164 -10.92 -6.52 -9.37
N LEU A 165 -11.92 -6.07 -8.61
CA LEU A 165 -13.10 -6.89 -8.31
C LEU A 165 -13.79 -7.34 -9.60
N ARG A 166 -14.02 -8.64 -9.71
CA ARG A 166 -14.83 -9.25 -10.79
C ARG A 166 -16.23 -9.55 -10.23
N PRO A 167 -17.18 -8.61 -10.34
CA PRO A 167 -18.40 -8.65 -9.54
C PRO A 167 -19.25 -9.89 -9.78
N HIS A 168 -19.33 -10.37 -11.02
CA HIS A 168 -20.06 -11.62 -11.32
C HIS A 168 -19.43 -12.87 -10.70
N LEU A 169 -18.10 -12.91 -10.59
CA LEU A 169 -17.39 -14.05 -10.00
C LEU A 169 -17.30 -13.95 -8.47
N ALA A 170 -17.22 -12.74 -7.96
CA ALA A 170 -17.06 -12.46 -6.54
C ALA A 170 -18.39 -12.60 -5.77
N ASP A 171 -19.53 -12.34 -6.41
CA ASP A 171 -20.86 -12.50 -5.80
C ASP A 171 -21.20 -13.98 -5.60
N LYS A 172 -21.42 -14.37 -4.34
CA LYS A 172 -21.82 -15.71 -3.91
C LYS A 172 -23.21 -15.72 -3.24
N GLY A 173 -24.05 -14.76 -3.59
CA GLY A 173 -25.37 -14.60 -3.00
C GLY A 173 -25.31 -13.95 -1.63
N ALA A 174 -25.05 -14.69 -0.59
CA ALA A 174 -25.01 -14.16 0.78
C ALA A 174 -23.73 -13.37 1.12
N TYR A 175 -22.67 -13.49 0.33
CA TYR A 175 -21.37 -12.84 0.59
C TYR A 175 -20.60 -12.52 -0.69
N LEU A 176 -19.70 -11.57 -0.58
CA LEU A 176 -18.72 -11.21 -1.59
C LEU A 176 -17.40 -11.93 -1.31
N ALA A 177 -16.92 -12.75 -2.26
CA ALA A 177 -15.61 -13.40 -2.19
C ALA A 177 -14.53 -12.46 -2.72
N VAL A 178 -13.59 -12.06 -1.87
CA VAL A 178 -12.49 -11.14 -2.22
C VAL A 178 -11.19 -11.93 -2.26
N SER A 179 -10.73 -12.29 -3.47
CA SER A 179 -9.52 -13.08 -3.71
C SER A 179 -8.48 -12.34 -4.54
N ILE A 180 -8.90 -11.41 -5.41
CA ILE A 180 -8.02 -10.71 -6.33
C ILE A 180 -7.59 -9.36 -5.74
N GLY A 181 -6.30 -9.02 -5.87
CA GLY A 181 -5.75 -7.77 -5.36
C GLY A 181 -5.48 -7.75 -3.86
N THR A 182 -5.68 -8.88 -3.17
CA THR A 182 -5.49 -9.02 -1.72
C THR A 182 -4.02 -8.91 -1.32
N LYS A 183 -3.76 -8.32 -0.16
CA LYS A 183 -2.40 -8.22 0.38
C LYS A 183 -1.95 -9.60 0.91
N GLY A 184 -0.87 -10.13 0.34
CA GLY A 184 -0.32 -11.43 0.73
C GLY A 184 -1.15 -12.62 0.26
N GLY A 185 -2.03 -12.45 -0.76
CA GLY A 185 -2.84 -13.54 -1.32
C GLY A 185 -3.90 -14.11 -0.36
N ARG A 186 -4.25 -13.38 0.71
CA ARG A 186 -5.23 -13.85 1.69
C ARG A 186 -6.65 -13.54 1.23
N ASP A 187 -7.36 -14.58 0.84
CA ASP A 187 -8.77 -14.51 0.52
C ASP A 187 -9.61 -14.21 1.75
N ARG A 188 -10.74 -13.54 1.54
CA ARG A 188 -11.73 -13.31 2.58
C ARG A 188 -13.12 -13.19 1.98
N THR A 189 -14.10 -13.41 2.82
CA THR A 189 -15.51 -13.17 2.51
C THR A 189 -16.01 -11.93 3.25
N VAL A 190 -16.93 -11.21 2.63
CA VAL A 190 -17.59 -10.05 3.22
C VAL A 190 -19.09 -10.20 3.03
N PRO A 191 -19.93 -10.17 4.09
CA PRO A 191 -21.37 -10.37 3.98
C PRO A 191 -22.03 -9.33 3.08
N ILE A 192 -23.02 -9.79 2.28
CA ILE A 192 -23.99 -8.95 1.56
C ILE A 192 -25.26 -8.98 2.41
N ASP A 193 -25.27 -8.22 3.47
CA ASP A 193 -26.24 -8.27 4.57
C ASP A 193 -27.21 -7.09 4.57
N THR A 194 -27.15 -6.21 3.56
CA THR A 194 -28.09 -5.11 3.40
C THR A 194 -28.54 -4.95 1.94
N PRO A 195 -29.73 -4.36 1.69
CA PRO A 195 -30.23 -4.06 0.33
C PRO A 195 -29.28 -3.20 -0.46
N GLU A 196 -28.67 -2.18 0.16
CA GLU A 196 -27.75 -1.23 -0.49
C GLU A 196 -26.47 -1.93 -0.98
N LYS A 197 -25.95 -2.88 -0.20
CA LYS A 197 -24.83 -3.72 -0.63
C LYS A 197 -25.20 -4.60 -1.83
N ARG A 198 -26.38 -5.16 -1.83
CA ARG A 198 -26.89 -5.96 -2.96
C ARG A 198 -27.00 -5.10 -4.21
N GLU A 199 -27.65 -3.95 -4.09
CA GLU A 199 -27.80 -2.98 -5.21
C GLU A 199 -26.44 -2.55 -5.76
N LEU A 200 -25.46 -2.25 -4.90
CA LEU A 200 -24.12 -1.87 -5.32
C LEU A 200 -23.44 -2.99 -6.14
N ILE A 201 -23.60 -4.27 -5.72
CA ILE A 201 -23.04 -5.39 -6.48
C ILE A 201 -23.73 -5.52 -7.85
N GLU A 202 -25.04 -5.31 -7.95
CA GLU A 202 -25.75 -5.34 -9.24
C GLU A 202 -25.28 -4.19 -10.15
N ARG A 203 -25.11 -2.96 -9.63
CA ARG A 203 -24.54 -1.84 -10.39
C ARG A 203 -23.10 -2.14 -10.84
N ALA A 204 -22.29 -2.78 -9.98
CA ALA A 204 -20.93 -3.18 -10.35
C ALA A 204 -20.90 -4.24 -11.46
N LYS A 205 -21.88 -5.17 -11.50
CA LYS A 205 -22.05 -6.16 -12.57
C LYS A 205 -22.40 -5.50 -13.89
N LEU A 206 -23.31 -4.51 -13.89
CA LEU A 206 -23.71 -3.77 -15.09
C LEU A 206 -22.52 -2.98 -15.69
N LEU A 207 -21.61 -2.52 -14.83
CA LEU A 207 -20.41 -1.80 -15.23
C LEU A 207 -19.33 -2.70 -15.84
N ALA A 208 -19.30 -3.96 -15.48
CA ALA A 208 -18.31 -4.92 -15.97
C ALA A 208 -18.57 -5.28 -17.44
N ALA A 209 -17.54 -5.18 -18.28
CA ALA A 209 -17.66 -5.41 -19.73
C ALA A 209 -18.02 -6.86 -20.11
N SER A 210 -17.84 -7.80 -19.17
CA SER A 210 -18.21 -9.22 -19.32
C SER A 210 -18.33 -9.89 -17.94
N LYS A 211 -18.84 -11.13 -17.91
CA LYS A 211 -18.94 -11.92 -16.68
C LYS A 211 -17.58 -12.21 -15.98
N THR A 212 -16.49 -12.12 -16.70
CA THR A 212 -15.13 -12.31 -16.16
C THR A 212 -14.36 -11.01 -15.99
N ALA A 213 -14.91 -9.88 -16.45
CA ALA A 213 -14.27 -8.58 -16.36
C ALA A 213 -14.31 -8.02 -14.93
N SER A 214 -13.34 -7.16 -14.64
CA SER A 214 -13.30 -6.41 -13.38
C SER A 214 -14.07 -5.10 -13.46
N THR A 215 -14.14 -4.38 -12.34
CA THR A 215 -14.68 -3.03 -12.29
C THR A 215 -13.80 -1.99 -13.00
N SER A 216 -12.57 -2.33 -13.41
CA SER A 216 -11.73 -1.44 -14.24
C SER A 216 -12.23 -1.36 -15.67
N ALA A 217 -11.85 -0.31 -16.40
CA ALA A 217 -12.15 -0.20 -17.81
C ALA A 217 -11.38 -1.29 -18.59
N PRO A 218 -12.02 -1.94 -19.59
CA PRO A 218 -11.46 -3.11 -20.26
C PRO A 218 -10.20 -2.83 -21.09
N ASP A 219 -10.01 -1.58 -21.51
CA ASP A 219 -8.87 -1.10 -22.28
C ASP A 219 -7.66 -0.71 -21.41
N LYS A 220 -7.78 -0.76 -20.09
CA LYS A 220 -6.73 -0.30 -19.16
C LYS A 220 -6.00 -1.46 -18.48
N SER A 221 -4.67 -1.37 -18.49
CA SER A 221 -3.86 -2.18 -17.57
C SER A 221 -4.16 -1.79 -16.11
N LEU A 222 -3.80 -2.66 -15.16
CA LEU A 222 -3.98 -2.37 -13.73
C LEU A 222 -3.31 -1.04 -13.30
N ALA A 223 -2.10 -0.78 -13.80
CA ALA A 223 -1.38 0.46 -13.49
C ALA A 223 -2.13 1.69 -14.00
N GLN A 224 -2.67 1.62 -15.22
CA GLN A 224 -3.49 2.69 -15.81
C GLN A 224 -4.81 2.87 -15.07
N ALA A 225 -5.48 1.78 -14.69
CA ALA A 225 -6.73 1.83 -13.92
C ALA A 225 -6.52 2.45 -12.54
N LEU A 226 -5.47 2.06 -11.81
CA LEU A 226 -5.11 2.68 -10.53
C LEU A 226 -4.69 4.15 -10.69
N GLY A 227 -3.97 4.49 -11.76
CA GLY A 227 -3.62 5.86 -12.08
C GLY A 227 -4.86 6.72 -12.38
N HIS A 228 -5.81 6.18 -13.14
CA HIS A 228 -7.10 6.84 -13.42
C HIS A 228 -7.90 7.05 -12.13
N TYR A 229 -8.07 6.01 -11.32
CA TYR A 229 -8.72 6.11 -10.00
C TYR A 229 -8.14 7.25 -9.17
N ARG A 230 -6.79 7.30 -9.00
CA ARG A 230 -6.13 8.34 -8.21
C ARG A 230 -6.38 9.75 -8.75
N ARG A 231 -6.37 9.94 -10.06
CA ARG A 231 -6.65 11.26 -10.70
C ARG A 231 -8.07 11.72 -10.44
N VAL A 232 -9.07 10.84 -10.60
CA VAL A 232 -10.48 11.20 -10.38
C VAL A 232 -10.73 11.51 -8.91
N VAL A 233 -10.23 10.68 -7.99
CA VAL A 233 -10.33 10.90 -6.54
C VAL A 233 -9.65 12.22 -6.13
N ALA A 234 -8.47 12.53 -6.69
CA ALA A 234 -7.79 13.80 -6.44
C ALA A 234 -8.56 15.00 -7.01
N LYS A 235 -9.18 14.86 -8.20
CA LYS A 235 -10.03 15.90 -8.79
C LYS A 235 -11.26 16.21 -7.92
N ALA A 236 -11.79 15.21 -7.20
CA ALA A 236 -12.87 15.40 -6.23
C ALA A 236 -12.39 15.95 -4.86
N GLY A 237 -11.11 16.31 -4.73
CA GLY A 237 -10.54 16.82 -3.48
C GLY A 237 -10.23 15.76 -2.42
N LEU A 238 -10.43 14.47 -2.71
CA LEU A 238 -10.32 13.36 -1.76
C LEU A 238 -8.86 12.93 -1.57
N THR A 239 -8.04 13.86 -1.09
CA THR A 239 -6.61 13.64 -0.83
C THR A 239 -6.26 14.10 0.58
N LYS A 240 -5.14 13.58 1.10
CA LYS A 240 -4.62 14.01 2.41
C LYS A 240 -4.30 15.51 2.43
N ALA A 241 -3.84 16.06 1.30
CA ALA A 241 -3.47 17.47 1.20
C ALA A 241 -4.68 18.41 1.18
N GLN A 242 -5.81 18.00 0.61
CA GLN A 242 -6.99 18.85 0.43
C GLN A 242 -8.02 18.70 1.56
N LEU A 243 -8.49 17.47 1.80
CA LEU A 243 -9.53 17.18 2.79
C LEU A 243 -9.02 16.34 3.97
N GLY A 244 -7.72 16.09 4.08
CA GLY A 244 -7.16 15.26 5.15
C GLY A 244 -7.48 13.77 5.05
N VAL A 245 -8.16 13.34 3.98
CA VAL A 245 -8.67 11.97 3.82
C VAL A 245 -7.85 11.14 2.84
N THR A 246 -7.99 9.83 2.96
CA THR A 246 -7.47 8.87 2.00
C THR A 246 -8.52 7.78 1.76
N SER A 247 -8.45 7.09 0.64
CA SER A 247 -9.32 5.93 0.38
C SER A 247 -9.25 4.86 1.48
N HIS A 248 -8.14 4.78 2.22
CA HIS A 248 -8.01 3.85 3.34
C HIS A 248 -8.88 4.21 4.53
N GLY A 249 -9.26 5.48 4.69
CA GLY A 249 -10.20 5.97 5.72
C GLY A 249 -11.56 5.30 5.64
N LEU A 250 -12.09 5.05 4.43
CA LEU A 250 -13.35 4.32 4.25
C LEU A 250 -13.28 2.88 4.82
N ARG A 251 -12.14 2.22 4.64
CA ARG A 251 -11.92 0.90 5.23
C ARG A 251 -11.78 0.95 6.75
N HIS A 252 -11.24 2.03 7.31
CA HIS A 252 -11.23 2.26 8.76
C HIS A 252 -12.66 2.37 9.30
N ALA A 253 -13.48 3.23 8.70
CA ALA A 253 -14.90 3.37 9.06
C ALA A 253 -15.63 2.02 9.01
N TYR A 254 -15.50 1.29 7.90
CA TYR A 254 -16.07 -0.05 7.76
C TYR A 254 -15.62 -1.00 8.88
N ALA A 255 -14.32 -1.06 9.18
CA ALA A 255 -13.78 -1.96 10.19
C ALA A 255 -14.29 -1.59 11.59
N SER A 256 -14.37 -0.30 11.93
CA SER A 256 -14.90 0.20 13.21
C SER A 256 -16.39 -0.12 13.35
N ALA A 257 -17.19 0.09 12.31
CA ALA A 257 -18.61 -0.26 12.32
C ALA A 257 -18.84 -1.78 12.48
N ARG A 258 -18.04 -2.61 11.82
CA ARG A 258 -18.13 -4.08 11.98
C ARG A 258 -17.67 -4.52 13.36
N TYR A 259 -16.64 -3.92 13.93
CA TYR A 259 -16.22 -4.19 15.30
C TYR A 259 -17.36 -3.88 16.28
N GLN A 260 -17.96 -2.70 16.19
CA GLN A 260 -19.08 -2.31 17.05
C GLN A 260 -20.27 -3.26 16.92
N HIS A 261 -20.59 -3.68 15.70
CA HIS A 261 -21.69 -4.62 15.44
C HIS A 261 -21.47 -5.98 16.13
N TYR A 262 -20.25 -6.52 16.07
CA TYR A 262 -19.97 -7.86 16.64
C TYR A 262 -19.60 -7.83 18.12
N ALA A 263 -18.89 -6.79 18.57
CA ALA A 263 -18.42 -6.69 19.94
C ALA A 263 -19.44 -6.03 20.88
N GLY A 264 -20.47 -5.37 20.34
CA GLY A 264 -21.42 -4.58 21.13
C GLY A 264 -20.81 -3.37 21.82
N ALA A 265 -19.58 -3.00 21.50
CA ALA A 265 -18.83 -1.89 22.09
C ALA A 265 -18.15 -1.05 21.00
N ALA A 266 -17.89 0.24 21.31
CA ALA A 266 -17.17 1.12 20.40
C ALA A 266 -15.78 0.57 20.07
N SER A 267 -15.32 0.82 18.83
CA SER A 267 -13.96 0.52 18.43
C SER A 267 -12.94 1.20 19.35
N PRO A 268 -11.81 0.56 19.72
CA PRO A 268 -10.75 1.18 20.52
C PRO A 268 -10.04 2.32 19.78
N VAL A 269 -10.32 2.52 18.51
CA VAL A 269 -9.83 3.65 17.71
C VAL A 269 -10.72 4.85 17.98
N ARG A 270 -10.11 5.97 18.40
CA ARG A 270 -10.79 7.22 18.76
C ARG A 270 -10.34 8.36 17.85
#